data_18ce9cdd8c37cf036ffe54a26f0f3b09
#
_entry.id   18ce9cdd8c37cf036ffe54a26f0f3b09
#
_cell.length_a   1.000
_cell.length_b   1.000
_cell.length_c   1.000
_cell.angle_alpha   90.00
_cell.angle_beta   90.00
_cell.angle_gamma   90.00
#
_symmetry.space_group_name_H-M   'P 1'
#
loop_
_entity.id
_entity.type
_entity.pdbx_description
1 polymer ?
#
loop_
_entity_poly.entity_id
_entity_poly.type
_entity_poly.pdbx_seq_one_letter_code
_entity_poly.pdbx_strand_id
1 'polypeptide(L)'
;VIQTLRQFRSFDRPSQILMVNQFAINVGFYMLMPYLAGYLAGPLGLAAWMVGLVLGVRNFSQQGMFLVGGTLADRFGYKPLIVAGCFLRTAGFAMLAFVGTLPAILIASAATGFAGALFNPAVRAYLATDSGERRVEAFAVFNVFYQAGILFGPIVGLALTAWDFRITCAVAAAVFAFLTVIQLMALPPNRAESERNADRAPVLTSWRSVVSNKAFLLFSGAMIGSYVLTFQVYLALPLQAALLTDDKKSETALVTSIFVVSGLVAIAGQVRLTGWLSARFGPSRSLVLGMLVIGTAFVPL
;
A
#
# COMPACT_ATOMS: atom_id res chain seq x y z
N VAL A 1 -4.77 -6.39 -22.04
CA VAL A 1 -3.86 -7.39 -21.45
C VAL A 1 -2.69 -7.68 -22.38
N ILE A 2 -2.92 -8.09 -23.67
CA ILE A 2 -1.83 -8.44 -24.62
C ILE A 2 -0.88 -7.25 -24.85
N GLN A 3 -1.42 -6.04 -25.03
CA GLN A 3 -0.62 -4.83 -25.21
C GLN A 3 0.22 -4.52 -23.96
N THR A 4 -0.36 -4.63 -22.77
CA THR A 4 0.34 -4.42 -21.50
C THR A 4 1.48 -5.42 -21.29
N LEU A 5 1.27 -6.70 -21.65
CA LEU A 5 2.32 -7.73 -21.60
C LEU A 5 3.45 -7.46 -22.59
N ARG A 6 3.12 -6.95 -23.79
CA ARG A 6 4.13 -6.56 -24.78
C ARG A 6 4.95 -5.36 -24.27
N GLN A 7 4.29 -4.36 -23.71
CA GLN A 7 4.94 -3.21 -23.08
C GLN A 7 5.81 -3.62 -21.90
N PHE A 8 5.31 -4.48 -21.00
CA PHE A 8 6.10 -5.04 -19.90
C PHE A 8 7.40 -5.68 -20.37
N ARG A 9 7.35 -6.51 -21.41
CA ARG A 9 8.54 -7.19 -21.97
C ARG A 9 9.53 -6.25 -22.66
N SER A 10 9.13 -5.04 -22.99
CA SER A 10 9.99 -4.04 -23.64
C SER A 10 10.80 -3.18 -22.66
N PHE A 11 10.55 -3.31 -21.35
CA PHE A 11 11.35 -2.64 -20.30
C PHE A 11 12.55 -3.50 -19.91
N ASP A 12 13.56 -2.83 -19.33
CA ASP A 12 14.75 -3.48 -18.80
C ASP A 12 14.42 -4.40 -17.61
N ARG A 13 15.28 -5.38 -17.37
CA ARG A 13 15.09 -6.37 -16.30
C ARG A 13 14.82 -5.75 -14.91
N PRO A 14 15.53 -4.69 -14.46
CA PRO A 14 15.23 -4.07 -13.17
C PRO A 14 13.80 -3.53 -13.08
N SER A 15 13.34 -2.81 -14.10
CA SER A 15 11.95 -2.31 -14.17
C SER A 15 10.93 -3.44 -14.17
N GLN A 16 11.17 -4.52 -14.92
CA GLN A 16 10.30 -5.71 -14.92
C GLN A 16 10.22 -6.36 -13.54
N ILE A 17 11.36 -6.52 -12.86
CA ILE A 17 11.42 -7.07 -11.50
C ILE A 17 10.60 -6.21 -10.54
N LEU A 18 10.72 -4.88 -10.60
CA LEU A 18 9.96 -3.97 -9.74
C LEU A 18 8.45 -4.06 -9.99
N MET A 19 8.01 -4.22 -11.25
CA MET A 19 6.59 -4.39 -11.59
C MET A 19 6.03 -5.71 -11.04
N VAL A 20 6.75 -6.83 -11.22
CA VAL A 20 6.36 -8.14 -10.67
C VAL A 20 6.40 -8.13 -9.15
N ASN A 21 7.42 -7.52 -8.55
CA ASN A 21 7.52 -7.36 -7.11
C ASN A 21 6.34 -6.55 -6.56
N GLN A 22 5.93 -5.48 -7.26
CA GLN A 22 4.77 -4.70 -6.82
C GLN A 22 3.48 -5.53 -6.79
N PHE A 23 3.27 -6.40 -7.77
CA PHE A 23 2.16 -7.34 -7.76
C PHE A 23 2.25 -8.27 -6.54
N ALA A 24 3.39 -8.94 -6.33
CA ALA A 24 3.57 -9.88 -5.22
C ALA A 24 3.47 -9.20 -3.85
N ILE A 25 4.00 -7.98 -3.71
CA ILE A 25 3.87 -7.16 -2.50
C ILE A 25 2.41 -6.83 -2.20
N ASN A 26 1.65 -6.46 -3.22
CA ASN A 26 0.23 -6.14 -3.04
C ASN A 26 -0.58 -7.40 -2.72
N VAL A 27 -0.32 -8.52 -3.39
CA VAL A 27 -0.94 -9.80 -3.01
C VAL A 27 -0.64 -10.12 -1.55
N GLY A 28 0.64 -10.11 -1.14
CA GLY A 28 1.06 -10.41 0.23
C GLY A 28 0.49 -9.45 1.29
N PHE A 29 0.25 -8.20 0.91
CA PHE A 29 -0.35 -7.20 1.79
C PHE A 29 -1.88 -7.32 1.86
N TYR A 30 -2.54 -7.37 0.71
CA TYR A 30 -4.00 -7.36 0.63
C TYR A 30 -4.64 -8.71 0.97
N MET A 31 -3.89 -9.82 1.02
CA MET A 31 -4.42 -11.08 1.56
C MET A 31 -4.61 -11.03 3.09
N LEU A 32 -4.00 -10.06 3.79
CA LEU A 32 -4.10 -9.90 5.24
C LEU A 32 -5.01 -8.74 5.66
N MET A 33 -4.84 -7.59 5.02
CA MET A 33 -5.41 -6.32 5.50
C MET A 33 -6.93 -6.32 5.63
N PRO A 34 -7.69 -6.88 4.68
CA PRO A 34 -9.15 -6.95 4.81
C PRO A 34 -9.65 -7.73 6.02
N TYR A 35 -8.89 -8.71 6.45
CA TYR A 35 -9.29 -9.67 7.50
C TYR A 35 -8.68 -9.35 8.87
N LEU A 36 -7.72 -8.42 8.93
CA LEU A 36 -7.00 -8.09 10.16
C LEU A 36 -7.94 -7.57 11.25
N ALA A 37 -8.85 -6.66 10.91
CA ALA A 37 -9.80 -6.10 11.87
C ALA A 37 -10.69 -7.19 12.50
N GLY A 38 -11.24 -8.08 11.67
CA GLY A 38 -12.05 -9.22 12.12
C GLY A 38 -11.25 -10.19 12.98
N TYR A 39 -9.98 -10.46 12.65
CA TYR A 39 -9.10 -11.28 13.48
C TYR A 39 -8.81 -10.66 14.85
N LEU A 40 -8.54 -9.36 14.89
CA LEU A 40 -8.26 -8.64 16.13
C LEU A 40 -9.49 -8.57 17.04
N ALA A 41 -10.67 -8.28 16.48
CA ALA A 41 -11.90 -8.17 17.24
C ALA A 41 -12.47 -9.53 17.68
N GLY A 42 -12.45 -10.54 16.80
CA GLY A 42 -12.99 -11.88 17.06
C GLY A 42 -12.03 -12.77 17.82
N PRO A 43 -11.09 -13.49 17.17
CA PRO A 43 -10.20 -14.47 17.83
C PRO A 43 -9.36 -13.90 18.96
N LEU A 44 -8.92 -12.63 18.89
CA LEU A 44 -8.14 -12.00 19.97
C LEU A 44 -8.99 -11.23 20.97
N GLY A 45 -10.29 -11.03 20.71
CA GLY A 45 -11.22 -10.39 21.63
C GLY A 45 -10.90 -8.91 21.92
N LEU A 46 -10.18 -8.21 21.03
CA LEU A 46 -9.81 -6.83 21.25
C LEU A 46 -11.01 -5.90 21.07
N ALA A 47 -11.18 -4.95 21.98
CA ALA A 47 -12.20 -3.92 21.84
C ALA A 47 -11.99 -3.09 20.57
N ALA A 48 -13.05 -2.56 19.98
CA ALA A 48 -13.03 -1.82 18.72
C ALA A 48 -12.02 -0.66 18.71
N TRP A 49 -11.87 0.06 19.83
CA TRP A 49 -10.87 1.13 19.94
C TRP A 49 -9.42 0.62 19.88
N MET A 50 -9.14 -0.59 20.39
CA MET A 50 -7.81 -1.21 20.29
C MET A 50 -7.52 -1.64 18.84
N VAL A 51 -8.52 -2.19 18.15
CA VAL A 51 -8.44 -2.49 16.72
C VAL A 51 -8.15 -1.22 15.92
N GLY A 52 -8.88 -0.14 16.21
CA GLY A 52 -8.65 1.17 15.63
C GLY A 52 -7.23 1.71 15.91
N LEU A 53 -6.72 1.52 17.12
CA LEU A 53 -5.36 1.92 17.51
C LEU A 53 -4.31 1.14 16.69
N VAL A 54 -4.44 -0.17 16.56
CA VAL A 54 -3.53 -1.03 15.79
C VAL A 54 -3.46 -0.59 14.33
N LEU A 55 -4.62 -0.40 13.68
CA LEU A 55 -4.70 0.06 12.30
C LEU A 55 -4.24 1.51 12.15
N GLY A 56 -4.54 2.37 13.14
CA GLY A 56 -4.10 3.76 13.20
C GLY A 56 -2.58 3.88 13.29
N VAL A 57 -1.94 3.12 14.19
CA VAL A 57 -0.48 3.07 14.33
C VAL A 57 0.17 2.61 13.02
N ARG A 58 -0.37 1.58 12.39
CA ARG A 58 0.12 1.10 11.09
C ARG A 58 0.03 2.19 10.02
N ASN A 59 -1.14 2.85 9.90
CA ASN A 59 -1.36 3.88 8.89
C ASN A 59 -0.50 5.12 9.15
N PHE A 60 -0.40 5.55 10.40
CA PHE A 60 0.48 6.66 10.79
C PHE A 60 1.95 6.34 10.47
N SER A 61 2.43 5.14 10.81
CA SER A 61 3.78 4.70 10.49
C SER A 61 4.05 4.64 8.99
N GLN A 62 3.04 4.36 8.17
CA GLN A 62 3.20 4.36 6.72
C GLN A 62 3.10 5.77 6.14
N GLN A 63 1.99 6.46 6.34
CA GLN A 63 1.70 7.73 5.67
C GLN A 63 2.44 8.91 6.33
N GLY A 64 2.50 8.93 7.66
CA GLY A 64 3.22 9.98 8.40
C GLY A 64 4.74 9.93 8.22
N MET A 65 5.28 8.74 7.91
CA MET A 65 6.72 8.56 7.72
C MET A 65 7.18 8.58 6.25
N PHE A 66 6.32 8.88 5.28
CA PHE A 66 6.72 8.96 3.87
C PHE A 66 7.82 10.00 3.62
N LEU A 67 7.79 11.14 4.30
CA LEU A 67 8.82 12.16 4.18
C LEU A 67 10.18 11.63 4.68
N VAL A 68 10.16 10.89 5.79
CA VAL A 68 11.36 10.24 6.35
C VAL A 68 11.85 9.18 5.38
N GLY A 69 10.98 8.29 4.89
CA GLY A 69 11.33 7.24 3.94
C GLY A 69 11.90 7.78 2.63
N GLY A 70 11.30 8.83 2.07
CA GLY A 70 11.82 9.52 0.89
C GLY A 70 13.21 10.11 1.13
N THR A 71 13.40 10.80 2.26
CA THR A 71 14.69 11.38 2.64
C THR A 71 15.78 10.32 2.84
N LEU A 72 15.44 9.19 3.46
CA LEU A 72 16.37 8.07 3.63
C LEU A 72 16.70 7.44 2.27
N ALA A 73 15.71 7.27 1.39
CA ALA A 73 15.91 6.76 0.04
C ALA A 73 16.85 7.67 -0.78
N ASP A 74 16.69 8.96 -0.61
CA ASP A 74 17.56 9.95 -1.23
C ASP A 74 19.00 9.92 -0.71
N ARG A 75 19.23 9.57 0.54
CA ARG A 75 20.57 9.54 1.16
C ARG A 75 21.29 8.21 0.98
N PHE A 76 20.59 7.10 1.20
CA PHE A 76 21.19 5.76 1.23
C PHE A 76 21.01 5.00 -0.09
N GLY A 77 20.26 5.59 -1.01
CA GLY A 77 19.94 4.96 -2.28
C GLY A 77 18.63 4.14 -2.22
N TYR A 78 18.05 3.89 -3.38
CA TYR A 78 16.73 3.24 -3.48
C TYR A 78 16.80 1.76 -3.16
N LYS A 79 17.81 1.03 -3.66
CA LYS A 79 17.95 -0.43 -3.41
C LYS A 79 17.98 -0.80 -1.93
N PRO A 80 18.82 -0.19 -1.06
CA PRO A 80 18.83 -0.51 0.37
C PRO A 80 17.47 -0.31 1.04
N LEU A 81 16.75 0.74 0.67
CA LEU A 81 15.44 1.06 1.26
C LEU A 81 14.34 0.11 0.77
N ILE A 82 14.39 -0.32 -0.49
CA ILE A 82 13.49 -1.34 -1.04
C ILE A 82 13.68 -2.65 -0.27
N VAL A 83 14.92 -3.09 -0.11
CA VAL A 83 15.28 -4.32 0.63
C VAL A 83 14.89 -4.22 2.11
N ALA A 84 15.25 -3.12 2.78
CA ALA A 84 14.92 -2.88 4.18
C ALA A 84 13.39 -2.87 4.40
N GLY A 85 12.64 -2.26 3.50
CA GLY A 85 11.17 -2.28 3.55
C GLY A 85 10.59 -3.69 3.43
N CYS A 86 11.10 -4.52 2.52
CA CYS A 86 10.65 -5.92 2.40
C CYS A 86 11.04 -6.75 3.61
N PHE A 87 12.26 -6.60 4.12
CA PHE A 87 12.71 -7.28 5.33
C PHE A 87 11.89 -6.91 6.55
N LEU A 88 11.60 -5.63 6.75
CA LEU A 88 10.80 -5.15 7.86
C LEU A 88 9.34 -5.66 7.78
N ARG A 89 8.78 -5.80 6.58
CA ARG A 89 7.47 -6.47 6.39
C ARG A 89 7.54 -7.95 6.72
N THR A 90 8.61 -8.65 6.33
CA THR A 90 8.83 -10.04 6.72
C THR A 90 8.77 -10.19 8.24
N ALA A 91 9.54 -9.37 8.97
CA ALA A 91 9.56 -9.40 10.43
C ALA A 91 8.19 -9.06 11.03
N GLY A 92 7.52 -8.01 10.55
CA GLY A 92 6.21 -7.59 11.05
C GLY A 92 5.13 -8.65 10.82
N PHE A 93 5.05 -9.27 9.65
CA PHE A 93 4.07 -10.34 9.39
C PHE A 93 4.42 -11.64 10.12
N ALA A 94 5.70 -11.97 10.28
CA ALA A 94 6.11 -13.08 11.13
C ALA A 94 5.70 -12.83 12.59
N MET A 95 5.87 -11.64 13.13
CA MET A 95 5.38 -11.30 14.47
C MET A 95 3.87 -11.48 14.58
N LEU A 96 3.07 -11.05 13.61
CA LEU A 96 1.61 -11.24 13.60
C LEU A 96 1.21 -12.71 13.52
N ALA A 97 2.03 -13.58 12.91
CA ALA A 97 1.79 -15.03 12.85
C ALA A 97 1.98 -15.71 14.22
N PHE A 98 2.98 -15.30 15.00
CA PHE A 98 3.42 -16.04 16.18
C PHE A 98 3.06 -15.38 17.51
N VAL A 99 2.76 -14.08 17.52
CA VAL A 99 2.54 -13.32 18.77
C VAL A 99 1.13 -12.74 18.81
N GLY A 100 0.42 -12.95 19.94
CA GLY A 100 -0.96 -12.49 20.12
C GLY A 100 -1.14 -11.36 21.16
N THR A 101 -0.04 -10.82 21.73
CA THR A 101 -0.14 -9.75 22.73
C THR A 101 -0.29 -8.38 22.06
N LEU A 102 -1.11 -7.50 22.64
CA LEU A 102 -1.36 -6.17 22.10
C LEU A 102 -0.08 -5.33 21.84
N PRO A 103 0.91 -5.28 22.74
CA PRO A 103 2.15 -4.56 22.49
C PRO A 103 2.92 -5.09 21.27
N ALA A 104 2.98 -6.43 21.11
CA ALA A 104 3.67 -7.03 19.97
C ALA A 104 2.92 -6.77 18.65
N ILE A 105 1.58 -6.79 18.66
CA ILE A 105 0.75 -6.44 17.51
C ILE A 105 0.95 -4.98 17.11
N LEU A 106 1.05 -4.06 18.07
CA LEU A 106 1.34 -2.65 17.82
C LEU A 106 2.72 -2.47 17.19
N ILE A 107 3.75 -3.15 17.69
CA ILE A 107 5.11 -3.12 17.13
C ILE A 107 5.11 -3.69 15.70
N ALA A 108 4.46 -4.84 15.48
CA ALA A 108 4.32 -5.45 14.16
C ALA A 108 3.60 -4.54 13.18
N SER A 109 2.54 -3.86 13.63
CA SER A 109 1.76 -2.91 12.85
C SER A 109 2.57 -1.66 12.50
N ALA A 110 3.31 -1.10 13.45
CA ALA A 110 4.25 -0.01 13.21
C ALA A 110 5.34 -0.42 12.21
N ALA A 111 5.94 -1.60 12.38
CA ALA A 111 6.97 -2.12 11.49
C ALA A 111 6.47 -2.32 10.06
N THR A 112 5.30 -2.96 9.88
CA THR A 112 4.71 -3.16 8.54
C THR A 112 4.28 -1.86 7.89
N GLY A 113 3.83 -0.87 8.67
CA GLY A 113 3.53 0.48 8.19
C GLY A 113 4.80 1.20 7.74
N PHE A 114 5.81 1.28 8.60
CA PHE A 114 7.08 1.94 8.31
C PHE A 114 7.81 1.30 7.12
N ALA A 115 7.74 -0.01 7.00
CA ALA A 115 8.21 -0.73 5.81
C ALA A 115 7.64 -0.15 4.51
N GLY A 116 6.34 0.17 4.51
CA GLY A 116 5.69 0.82 3.37
C GLY A 116 6.20 2.25 3.11
N ALA A 117 6.53 2.99 4.17
CA ALA A 117 7.12 4.32 4.06
C ALA A 117 8.54 4.29 3.45
N LEU A 118 9.32 3.25 3.72
CA LEU A 118 10.64 3.05 3.11
C LEU A 118 10.51 2.59 1.66
N PHE A 119 9.66 1.60 1.40
CA PHE A 119 9.57 0.92 0.12
C PHE A 119 8.91 1.77 -0.98
N ASN A 120 7.73 2.35 -0.72
CA ASN A 120 6.91 2.96 -1.77
C ASN A 120 7.60 4.16 -2.48
N PRO A 121 8.20 5.14 -1.78
CA PRO A 121 8.91 6.21 -2.47
C PRO A 121 10.15 5.71 -3.20
N ALA A 122 10.91 4.77 -2.61
CA ALA A 122 12.12 4.23 -3.20
C ALA A 122 11.85 3.47 -4.51
N VAL A 123 10.83 2.62 -4.56
CA VAL A 123 10.45 1.90 -5.79
C VAL A 123 10.02 2.84 -6.89
N ARG A 124 9.19 3.83 -6.57
CA ARG A 124 8.72 4.80 -7.56
C ARG A 124 9.84 5.67 -8.11
N ALA A 125 10.76 6.10 -7.24
CA ALA A 125 11.92 6.87 -7.65
C ALA A 125 12.89 6.03 -8.50
N TYR A 126 13.13 4.78 -8.11
CA TYR A 126 13.94 3.83 -8.91
C TYR A 126 13.32 3.64 -10.31
N LEU A 127 12.02 3.31 -10.37
CA LEU A 127 11.33 3.12 -11.64
C LEU A 127 11.36 4.38 -12.52
N ALA A 128 11.18 5.55 -11.92
CA ALA A 128 11.23 6.83 -12.64
C ALA A 128 12.61 7.12 -13.24
N THR A 129 13.69 6.71 -12.55
CA THR A 129 15.07 6.90 -13.00
C THR A 129 15.45 5.87 -14.07
N ASP A 130 15.09 4.61 -13.85
CA ASP A 130 15.40 3.49 -14.74
C ASP A 130 14.66 3.59 -16.09
N SER A 131 13.41 4.07 -16.08
CA SER A 131 12.57 4.19 -17.29
C SER A 131 12.86 5.40 -18.18
N GLY A 132 13.61 6.38 -17.71
CA GLY A 132 14.00 7.58 -18.48
C GLY A 132 12.81 8.30 -19.13
N GLU A 133 12.83 8.44 -20.46
CA GLU A 133 11.76 9.11 -21.23
C GLU A 133 10.44 8.32 -21.25
N ARG A 134 10.51 6.99 -21.09
CA ARG A 134 9.34 6.11 -21.07
C ARG A 134 8.65 6.04 -19.70
N ARG A 135 8.92 7.00 -18.82
CA ARG A 135 8.41 7.03 -17.44
C ARG A 135 6.90 6.88 -17.33
N VAL A 136 6.13 7.59 -18.17
CA VAL A 136 4.66 7.54 -18.16
C VAL A 136 4.16 6.12 -18.48
N GLU A 137 4.76 5.47 -19.50
CA GLU A 137 4.43 4.11 -19.89
C GLU A 137 4.79 3.09 -18.79
N ALA A 138 5.96 3.24 -18.18
CA ALA A 138 6.42 2.39 -17.08
C ALA A 138 5.47 2.46 -15.88
N PHE A 139 5.05 3.66 -15.47
CA PHE A 139 4.07 3.82 -14.40
C PHE A 139 2.69 3.29 -14.76
N ALA A 140 2.27 3.38 -16.02
CA ALA A 140 1.00 2.79 -16.47
C ALA A 140 1.03 1.26 -16.31
N VAL A 141 2.10 0.61 -16.76
CA VAL A 141 2.29 -0.86 -16.60
C VAL A 141 2.42 -1.22 -15.12
N PHE A 142 3.22 -0.49 -14.35
CA PHE A 142 3.37 -0.68 -12.90
C PHE A 142 2.02 -0.62 -12.17
N ASN A 143 1.15 0.32 -12.53
CA ASN A 143 -0.19 0.44 -11.95
C ASN A 143 -1.09 -0.76 -12.29
N VAL A 144 -0.95 -1.38 -13.45
CA VAL A 144 -1.68 -2.62 -13.77
C VAL A 144 -1.27 -3.74 -12.82
N PHE A 145 0.03 -3.94 -12.59
CA PHE A 145 0.54 -4.92 -11.62
C PHE A 145 0.12 -4.59 -10.19
N TYR A 146 0.15 -3.31 -9.83
CA TYR A 146 -0.32 -2.80 -8.54
C TYR A 146 -1.80 -3.17 -8.30
N GLN A 147 -2.69 -2.85 -9.24
CA GLN A 147 -4.12 -3.12 -9.13
C GLN A 147 -4.45 -4.62 -9.19
N ALA A 148 -3.75 -5.37 -10.02
CA ALA A 148 -3.89 -6.82 -10.05
C ALA A 148 -3.57 -7.45 -8.68
N GLY A 149 -2.52 -6.99 -8.00
CA GLY A 149 -2.18 -7.45 -6.66
C GLY A 149 -3.27 -7.12 -5.62
N ILE A 150 -3.88 -5.93 -5.70
CA ILE A 150 -5.02 -5.55 -4.85
C ILE A 150 -6.23 -6.45 -5.09
N LEU A 151 -6.50 -6.82 -6.34
CA LEU A 151 -7.62 -7.69 -6.69
C LEU A 151 -7.40 -9.13 -6.23
N PHE A 152 -6.22 -9.70 -6.50
CA PHE A 152 -5.92 -11.10 -6.16
C PHE A 152 -5.63 -11.32 -4.69
N GLY A 153 -5.12 -10.31 -3.98
CA GLY A 153 -4.78 -10.41 -2.56
C GLY A 153 -5.93 -10.93 -1.70
N PRO A 154 -7.11 -10.30 -1.68
CA PRO A 154 -8.25 -10.75 -0.88
C PRO A 154 -8.73 -12.16 -1.24
N ILE A 155 -8.63 -12.56 -2.52
CA ILE A 155 -9.02 -13.90 -2.98
C ILE A 155 -8.08 -14.97 -2.35
N VAL A 156 -6.77 -14.71 -2.39
CA VAL A 156 -5.78 -15.58 -1.73
C VAL A 156 -6.00 -15.57 -0.22
N GLY A 157 -6.26 -14.38 0.34
CA GLY A 157 -6.56 -14.21 1.76
C GLY A 157 -7.79 -14.99 2.21
N LEU A 158 -8.88 -14.99 1.42
CA LEU A 158 -10.07 -15.78 1.68
C LEU A 158 -9.73 -17.28 1.84
N ALA A 159 -8.97 -17.82 0.89
CA ALA A 159 -8.61 -19.24 0.90
C ALA A 159 -7.74 -19.60 2.11
N LEU A 160 -6.78 -18.77 2.47
CA LEU A 160 -5.86 -19.03 3.59
C LEU A 160 -6.50 -18.75 4.96
N THR A 161 -7.26 -17.68 5.10
CA THR A 161 -7.91 -17.28 6.35
C THR A 161 -9.04 -18.26 6.72
N ALA A 162 -9.60 -18.97 5.74
CA ALA A 162 -10.58 -20.04 6.00
C ALA A 162 -9.99 -21.16 6.89
N TRP A 163 -8.68 -21.35 6.90
CA TRP A 163 -7.99 -22.29 7.80
C TRP A 163 -7.57 -21.59 9.10
N ASP A 164 -6.68 -20.61 9.00
CA ASP A 164 -6.25 -19.78 10.13
C ASP A 164 -5.62 -18.47 9.61
N PHE A 165 -5.96 -17.35 10.24
CA PHE A 165 -5.34 -16.04 9.92
C PHE A 165 -3.82 -16.05 10.13
N ARG A 166 -3.32 -16.80 11.10
CA ARG A 166 -1.87 -16.95 11.36
C ARG A 166 -1.14 -17.59 10.19
N ILE A 167 -1.78 -18.56 9.50
CA ILE A 167 -1.24 -19.15 8.27
C ILE A 167 -1.10 -18.08 7.20
N THR A 168 -2.11 -17.21 7.04
CA THR A 168 -2.06 -16.10 6.10
C THR A 168 -0.90 -15.15 6.43
N CYS A 169 -0.66 -14.85 7.71
CA CYS A 169 0.48 -14.05 8.14
C CYS A 169 1.83 -14.73 7.84
N ALA A 170 1.94 -16.04 8.09
CA ALA A 170 3.16 -16.81 7.82
C ALA A 170 3.45 -16.87 6.31
N VAL A 171 2.44 -17.09 5.47
CA VAL A 171 2.58 -17.07 4.00
C VAL A 171 2.99 -15.68 3.52
N ALA A 172 2.40 -14.61 4.07
CA ALA A 172 2.83 -13.24 3.77
C ALA A 172 4.30 -13.01 4.14
N ALA A 173 4.69 -13.42 5.35
CA ALA A 173 6.09 -13.31 5.78
C ALA A 173 7.04 -14.06 4.83
N ALA A 174 6.67 -15.28 4.41
CA ALA A 174 7.45 -16.06 3.45
C ALA A 174 7.56 -15.38 2.08
N VAL A 175 6.46 -14.82 1.56
CA VAL A 175 6.47 -14.05 0.30
C VAL A 175 7.41 -12.85 0.42
N PHE A 176 7.33 -12.07 1.50
CA PHE A 176 8.21 -10.92 1.68
C PHE A 176 9.66 -11.30 1.92
N ALA A 177 9.94 -12.42 2.61
CA ALA A 177 11.29 -12.95 2.75
C ALA A 177 11.88 -13.33 1.37
N PHE A 178 11.11 -14.03 0.55
CA PHE A 178 11.50 -14.37 -0.81
C PHE A 178 11.76 -13.13 -1.68
N LEU A 179 10.87 -12.14 -1.61
CA LEU A 179 11.06 -10.87 -2.30
C LEU A 179 12.29 -10.11 -1.81
N THR A 180 12.60 -10.16 -0.52
CA THR A 180 13.81 -9.57 0.04
C THR A 180 15.07 -10.17 -0.61
N VAL A 181 15.11 -11.51 -0.71
CA VAL A 181 16.23 -12.22 -1.35
C VAL A 181 16.34 -11.86 -2.84
N ILE A 182 15.22 -11.90 -3.58
CA ILE A 182 15.22 -11.53 -5.01
C ILE A 182 15.73 -10.12 -5.20
N GLN A 183 15.29 -9.15 -4.40
CA GLN A 183 15.70 -7.76 -4.57
C GLN A 183 17.16 -7.52 -4.20
N LEU A 184 17.68 -8.24 -3.20
CA LEU A 184 19.11 -8.23 -2.89
C LEU A 184 19.96 -8.67 -4.08
N MET A 185 19.54 -9.75 -4.74
CA MET A 185 20.28 -10.39 -5.83
C MET A 185 20.07 -9.72 -7.19
N ALA A 186 18.85 -9.31 -7.51
CA ALA A 186 18.45 -8.94 -8.86
C ALA A 186 18.42 -7.43 -9.13
N LEU A 187 18.30 -6.57 -8.10
CA LEU A 187 18.36 -5.13 -8.29
C LEU A 187 19.82 -4.66 -8.29
N PRO A 188 20.31 -4.06 -9.40
CA PRO A 188 21.63 -3.44 -9.41
C PRO A 188 21.65 -2.20 -8.48
N PRO A 189 22.80 -1.87 -7.89
CA PRO A 189 22.98 -0.59 -7.23
C PRO A 189 22.88 0.53 -8.28
N ASN A 190 22.08 1.54 -8.03
CA ASN A 190 21.89 2.63 -8.98
C ASN A 190 23.08 3.60 -8.88
N ARG A 191 24.03 3.51 -9.79
CA ARG A 191 25.26 4.34 -9.82
C ARG A 191 24.98 5.84 -10.01
N ALA A 192 23.93 6.19 -10.76
CA ALA A 192 23.53 7.57 -10.96
C ALA A 192 23.08 8.30 -9.67
N GLU A 193 22.75 7.55 -8.63
CA GLU A 193 22.41 8.08 -7.31
C GLU A 193 23.63 8.51 -6.50
N SER A 194 24.73 7.78 -6.60
CA SER A 194 25.95 8.08 -5.82
C SER A 194 26.56 9.44 -6.23
N GLU A 195 26.46 9.78 -7.52
CA GLU A 195 26.95 11.05 -8.04
C GLU A 195 26.01 12.24 -7.71
N ARG A 196 24.69 12.00 -7.69
CA ARG A 196 23.69 13.03 -7.30
C ARG A 196 23.68 13.32 -5.80
N ASN A 197 24.14 12.39 -4.96
CA ASN A 197 24.13 12.55 -3.51
C ASN A 197 25.19 13.56 -3.01
N ALA A 198 26.23 13.85 -3.80
CA ALA A 198 27.28 14.77 -3.43
C ALA A 198 26.83 16.26 -3.38
N ASP A 199 25.81 16.63 -4.17
CA ASP A 199 25.35 18.04 -4.34
C ASP A 199 23.98 18.36 -3.68
N ARG A 200 23.47 17.50 -2.80
CA ARG A 200 22.11 17.69 -2.22
C ARG A 200 22.11 18.68 -1.05
N ALA A 201 21.09 19.57 -1.07
CA ALA A 201 20.81 20.48 0.03
C ALA A 201 20.61 19.71 1.37
N PRO A 202 20.96 20.33 2.52
CA PRO A 202 20.71 19.74 3.83
C PRO A 202 19.23 19.34 4.00
N VAL A 203 18.98 18.17 4.60
CA VAL A 203 17.61 17.64 4.81
C VAL A 203 16.69 18.67 5.48
N LEU A 204 17.22 19.36 6.47
CA LEU A 204 16.47 20.37 7.22
C LEU A 204 15.99 21.52 6.33
N THR A 205 16.79 21.92 5.36
CA THR A 205 16.44 22.97 4.38
C THR A 205 15.32 22.51 3.45
N SER A 206 15.41 21.26 2.98
CA SER A 206 14.37 20.65 2.14
C SER A 206 13.04 20.51 2.91
N TRP A 207 13.10 20.06 4.16
CA TRP A 207 11.91 19.95 5.02
C TRP A 207 11.30 21.31 5.34
N ARG A 208 12.16 22.30 5.63
CA ARG A 208 11.72 23.68 5.87
C ARG A 208 10.98 24.27 4.68
N SER A 209 11.46 24.02 3.46
CA SER A 209 10.78 24.49 2.23
C SER A 209 9.38 23.88 2.06
N VAL A 210 9.22 22.59 2.36
CA VAL A 210 7.92 21.89 2.33
C VAL A 210 6.97 22.47 3.38
N VAL A 211 7.42 22.60 4.63
CA VAL A 211 6.60 23.13 5.74
C VAL A 211 6.29 24.61 5.55
N SER A 212 7.11 25.37 4.84
CA SER A 212 6.85 26.78 4.54
C SER A 212 5.87 27.00 3.39
N ASN A 213 5.56 25.97 2.61
CA ASN A 213 4.63 26.07 1.48
C ASN A 213 3.18 25.97 1.96
N LYS A 214 2.55 27.12 2.22
CA LYS A 214 1.16 27.23 2.71
C LYS A 214 0.14 26.54 1.81
N ALA A 215 0.30 26.64 0.48
CA ALA A 215 -0.61 26.00 -0.48
C ALA A 215 -0.53 24.46 -0.37
N PHE A 216 0.68 23.93 -0.24
CA PHE A 216 0.90 22.50 -0.03
C PHE A 216 0.31 22.03 1.31
N LEU A 217 0.50 22.78 2.40
CA LEU A 217 -0.06 22.43 3.70
C LEU A 217 -1.59 22.45 3.71
N LEU A 218 -2.22 23.47 3.09
CA LEU A 218 -3.67 23.56 2.97
C LEU A 218 -4.23 22.38 2.15
N PHE A 219 -3.60 22.07 1.02
CA PHE A 219 -3.96 20.91 0.20
C PHE A 219 -3.82 19.60 0.98
N SER A 220 -2.69 19.41 1.66
CA SER A 220 -2.44 18.22 2.48
C SER A 220 -3.45 18.10 3.61
N GLY A 221 -3.78 19.19 4.29
CA GLY A 221 -4.82 19.23 5.32
C GLY A 221 -6.19 18.84 4.79
N ALA A 222 -6.60 19.36 3.63
CA ALA A 222 -7.86 18.99 2.98
C ALA A 222 -7.91 17.49 2.59
N MET A 223 -6.75 16.91 2.21
CA MET A 223 -6.67 15.48 1.86
C MET A 223 -6.74 14.53 3.05
N ILE A 224 -6.49 14.98 4.29
CA ILE A 224 -6.55 14.13 5.50
C ILE A 224 -7.92 13.44 5.60
N GLY A 225 -9.01 14.19 5.46
CA GLY A 225 -10.37 13.64 5.51
C GLY A 225 -10.61 12.53 4.48
N SER A 226 -10.14 12.72 3.26
CA SER A 226 -10.21 11.72 2.20
C SER A 226 -9.46 10.44 2.56
N TYR A 227 -8.26 10.57 3.14
CA TYR A 227 -7.49 9.41 3.62
C TYR A 227 -8.18 8.68 4.76
N VAL A 228 -8.68 9.41 5.76
CA VAL A 228 -9.42 8.82 6.89
C VAL A 228 -10.60 8.00 6.37
N LEU A 229 -11.42 8.55 5.48
CA LEU A 229 -12.58 7.84 4.91
C LEU A 229 -12.14 6.62 4.06
N THR A 230 -11.11 6.76 3.23
CA THR A 230 -10.60 5.64 2.42
C THR A 230 -10.16 4.46 3.29
N PHE A 231 -9.57 4.73 4.45
CA PHE A 231 -9.10 3.67 5.36
C PHE A 231 -10.23 3.03 6.18
N GLN A 232 -11.43 3.60 6.24
CA GLN A 232 -12.59 2.95 6.85
C GLN A 232 -12.99 1.64 6.14
N VAL A 233 -12.62 1.47 4.89
CA VAL A 233 -12.77 0.20 4.15
C VAL A 233 -12.06 -0.96 4.86
N TYR A 234 -10.99 -0.70 5.61
CA TYR A 234 -10.23 -1.72 6.35
C TYR A 234 -10.62 -1.85 7.82
N LEU A 235 -11.42 -0.92 8.36
CA LEU A 235 -11.87 -0.94 9.75
C LEU A 235 -13.38 -1.06 9.83
N ALA A 236 -14.12 -0.05 9.37
CA ALA A 236 -15.57 0.02 9.56
C ALA A 236 -16.30 -1.07 8.77
N LEU A 237 -15.96 -1.29 7.49
CA LEU A 237 -16.65 -2.28 6.67
C LEU A 237 -16.47 -3.72 7.16
N PRO A 238 -15.26 -4.21 7.53
CA PRO A 238 -15.11 -5.54 8.12
C PRO A 238 -15.82 -5.70 9.46
N LEU A 239 -15.80 -4.68 10.33
CA LEU A 239 -16.52 -4.72 11.59
C LEU A 239 -18.04 -4.74 11.40
N GLN A 240 -18.56 -3.96 10.44
CA GLN A 240 -19.96 -3.99 10.07
C GLN A 240 -20.36 -5.34 9.46
N ALA A 241 -19.53 -5.94 8.63
CA ALA A 241 -19.75 -7.27 8.08
C ALA A 241 -19.89 -8.32 9.20
N ALA A 242 -19.08 -8.23 10.24
CA ALA A 242 -19.16 -9.10 11.39
C ALA A 242 -20.47 -8.95 12.18
N LEU A 243 -21.11 -7.77 12.17
CA LEU A 243 -22.40 -7.53 12.80
C LEU A 243 -23.60 -8.03 11.98
N LEU A 244 -23.42 -8.14 10.66
CA LEU A 244 -24.46 -8.52 9.70
C LEU A 244 -24.48 -10.03 9.40
N THR A 245 -23.50 -10.78 9.87
CA THR A 245 -23.33 -12.19 9.55
C THR A 245 -23.24 -13.03 10.82
N ASP A 246 -23.89 -14.20 10.83
CA ASP A 246 -23.93 -15.09 11.98
C ASP A 246 -22.72 -16.03 12.04
N ASP A 247 -22.03 -16.22 10.92
CA ASP A 247 -20.90 -17.14 10.84
C ASP A 247 -19.66 -16.51 10.15
N LYS A 248 -18.49 -16.99 10.55
CA LYS A 248 -17.20 -16.49 10.08
C LYS A 248 -16.96 -16.68 8.57
N LYS A 249 -17.57 -17.71 7.97
CA LYS A 249 -17.44 -17.94 6.52
C LYS A 249 -18.17 -16.85 5.73
N SER A 250 -19.40 -16.51 6.13
CA SER A 250 -20.21 -15.45 5.53
C SER A 250 -19.56 -14.08 5.73
N GLU A 251 -19.04 -13.79 6.93
CA GLU A 251 -18.25 -12.57 7.19
C GLU A 251 -17.09 -12.45 6.22
N THR A 252 -16.25 -13.48 6.15
CA THR A 252 -15.05 -13.46 5.30
C THR A 252 -15.41 -13.36 3.82
N ALA A 253 -16.46 -14.05 3.38
CA ALA A 253 -16.95 -13.98 2.01
C ALA A 253 -17.49 -12.57 1.66
N LEU A 254 -18.24 -11.95 2.57
CA LEU A 254 -18.76 -10.59 2.39
C LEU A 254 -17.63 -9.58 2.28
N VAL A 255 -16.67 -9.61 3.20
CA VAL A 255 -15.48 -8.75 3.16
C VAL A 255 -14.72 -8.94 1.85
N THR A 256 -14.47 -10.20 1.45
CA THR A 256 -13.80 -10.50 0.17
C THR A 256 -14.55 -9.90 -1.01
N SER A 257 -15.87 -10.05 -1.05
CA SER A 257 -16.72 -9.54 -2.12
C SER A 257 -16.60 -8.02 -2.26
N ILE A 258 -16.59 -7.28 -1.15
CA ILE A 258 -16.39 -5.83 -1.13
C ILE A 258 -15.08 -5.45 -1.83
N PHE A 259 -13.97 -6.12 -1.49
CA PHE A 259 -12.66 -5.83 -2.07
C PHE A 259 -12.56 -6.25 -3.54
N VAL A 260 -13.12 -7.40 -3.91
CA VAL A 260 -13.15 -7.88 -5.30
C VAL A 260 -13.95 -6.93 -6.18
N VAL A 261 -15.18 -6.56 -5.75
CA VAL A 261 -16.03 -5.62 -6.49
C VAL A 261 -15.34 -4.26 -6.61
N SER A 262 -14.79 -3.73 -5.52
CA SER A 262 -14.03 -2.47 -5.55
C SER A 262 -12.84 -2.53 -6.52
N GLY A 263 -12.09 -3.63 -6.50
CA GLY A 263 -10.97 -3.83 -7.42
C GLY A 263 -11.39 -3.92 -8.89
N LEU A 264 -12.48 -4.63 -9.19
CA LEU A 264 -13.02 -4.73 -10.54
C LEU A 264 -13.52 -3.37 -11.05
N VAL A 265 -14.25 -2.62 -10.21
CA VAL A 265 -14.73 -1.27 -10.54
C VAL A 265 -13.56 -0.31 -10.76
N ALA A 266 -12.52 -0.39 -9.93
CA ALA A 266 -11.31 0.41 -10.09
C ALA A 266 -10.61 0.09 -11.42
N ILE A 267 -10.38 -1.18 -11.73
CA ILE A 267 -9.71 -1.59 -12.99
C ILE A 267 -10.53 -1.19 -14.21
N ALA A 268 -11.85 -1.40 -14.19
CA ALA A 268 -12.73 -1.11 -15.33
C ALA A 268 -12.97 0.39 -15.52
N GLY A 269 -13.09 1.13 -14.42
CA GLY A 269 -13.56 2.52 -14.41
C GLY A 269 -12.49 3.58 -14.27
N GLN A 270 -11.39 3.30 -13.55
CA GLN A 270 -10.43 4.31 -13.12
C GLN A 270 -9.93 5.21 -14.25
N VAL A 271 -9.42 4.64 -15.34
CA VAL A 271 -8.86 5.42 -16.45
C VAL A 271 -9.95 6.17 -17.20
N ARG A 272 -11.06 5.51 -17.50
CA ARG A 272 -12.16 6.11 -18.27
C ARG A 272 -12.88 7.20 -17.47
N LEU A 273 -13.22 6.90 -16.21
CA LEU A 273 -13.94 7.83 -15.34
C LEU A 273 -13.09 9.05 -15.00
N THR A 274 -11.82 8.84 -14.63
CA THR A 274 -10.89 9.92 -14.33
C THR A 274 -10.63 10.80 -15.56
N GLY A 275 -10.42 10.18 -16.72
CA GLY A 275 -10.24 10.92 -17.99
C GLY A 275 -11.49 11.72 -18.37
N TRP A 276 -12.69 11.14 -18.28
CA TRP A 276 -13.94 11.82 -18.56
C TRP A 276 -14.21 12.99 -17.60
N LEU A 277 -14.04 12.77 -16.29
CA LEU A 277 -14.23 13.81 -15.28
C LEU A 277 -13.23 14.96 -15.48
N SER A 278 -11.96 14.65 -15.68
CA SER A 278 -10.92 15.66 -15.87
C SER A 278 -11.14 16.48 -17.15
N ALA A 279 -11.58 15.83 -18.25
CA ALA A 279 -11.89 16.51 -19.50
C ALA A 279 -13.13 17.41 -19.39
N ARG A 280 -14.16 16.99 -18.62
CA ARG A 280 -15.42 17.73 -18.53
C ARG A 280 -15.40 18.83 -17.47
N PHE A 281 -14.80 18.63 -16.32
CA PHE A 281 -14.87 19.53 -15.17
C PHE A 281 -13.50 20.16 -14.80
N GLY A 282 -12.43 19.69 -15.40
CA GLY A 282 -11.06 20.04 -15.03
C GLY A 282 -10.59 19.30 -13.78
N PRO A 283 -9.26 19.28 -13.52
CA PRO A 283 -8.66 18.51 -12.43
C PRO A 283 -9.16 18.88 -11.03
N SER A 284 -9.27 20.19 -10.76
CA SER A 284 -9.67 20.69 -9.43
C SER A 284 -11.11 20.33 -9.06
N ARG A 285 -12.05 20.52 -9.98
CA ARG A 285 -13.46 20.18 -9.73
C ARG A 285 -13.68 18.66 -9.65
N SER A 286 -12.95 17.89 -10.47
CA SER A 286 -12.97 16.43 -10.42
C SER A 286 -12.50 15.90 -9.08
N LEU A 287 -11.46 16.52 -8.48
CA LEU A 287 -10.99 16.18 -7.15
C LEU A 287 -12.08 16.43 -6.08
N VAL A 288 -12.70 17.62 -6.10
CA VAL A 288 -13.78 17.97 -5.16
C VAL A 288 -14.97 17.01 -5.28
N LEU A 289 -15.39 16.68 -6.52
CA LEU A 289 -16.46 15.69 -6.75
C LEU A 289 -16.09 14.31 -6.18
N GLY A 290 -14.85 13.85 -6.38
CA GLY A 290 -14.36 12.60 -5.79
C GLY A 290 -14.40 12.61 -4.26
N MET A 291 -14.00 13.72 -3.63
CA MET A 291 -14.07 13.88 -2.17
C MET A 291 -15.52 13.87 -1.65
N LEU A 292 -16.45 14.50 -2.36
CA LEU A 292 -17.88 14.47 -2.02
C LEU A 292 -18.45 13.05 -2.12
N VAL A 293 -18.12 12.32 -3.19
CA VAL A 293 -18.56 10.92 -3.35
C VAL A 293 -18.03 10.04 -2.20
N ILE A 294 -16.75 10.17 -1.84
CA ILE A 294 -16.19 9.43 -0.70
C ILE A 294 -16.89 9.83 0.61
N GLY A 295 -17.11 11.15 0.82
CA GLY A 295 -17.76 11.64 2.04
C GLY A 295 -19.20 11.14 2.20
N THR A 296 -19.94 11.04 1.10
CA THR A 296 -21.35 10.56 1.14
C THR A 296 -21.46 9.04 1.14
N ALA A 297 -20.45 8.31 0.68
CA ALA A 297 -20.49 6.84 0.60
C ALA A 297 -20.66 6.15 1.96
N PHE A 298 -20.24 6.78 3.05
CA PHE A 298 -20.32 6.24 4.41
C PHE A 298 -21.56 6.73 5.20
N VAL A 299 -22.42 7.57 4.62
CA VAL A 299 -23.64 8.06 5.29
C VAL A 299 -24.67 6.94 5.56
N PRO A 300 -24.81 5.91 4.69
CA PRO A 300 -25.77 4.81 4.92
C PRO A 300 -25.30 3.76 5.94
N LEU A 301 -24.05 3.81 6.40
CA LEU A 301 -23.48 2.86 7.37
C LEU A 301 -23.76 3.27 8.82
#